data_da0ae13a6f5e3a56b761e12d78716daf
#
_entry.id   da0ae13a6f5e3a56b761e12d78716daf
#
_cell.length_a   1.000
_cell.length_b   1.000
_cell.length_c   1.000
_cell.angle_alpha   90.00
_cell.angle_beta   90.00
_cell.angle_gamma   90.00
#
_symmetry.space_group_name_H-M   'P 1'
#
loop_
_entity.id
_entity.type
_entity.pdbx_description
1 polymer ?
#
loop_
_entity_poly.entity_id
_entity_poly.type
_entity_poly.pdbx_seq_one_letter_code
_entity_poly.pdbx_strand_id
1 'polypeptide(L)'
;KMSGRIEATFALGDLTLTELGSGGEGTLGRLTQATNAFHEIILERPANAVAARAWGRIGDGCLLISRDQPGYLSHAEDAYRKSLALAEAAPVEVQSQSHLGLAYTLERSAAGVDAEARLNSAADHAMAVFYGRHLEAGEKVSAYWQTQSGFVAIRILERLKRYREAIGLCDELTRLYPGLKNGLAARRERFGELLE
;
A
#
# COMPACT_ATOMS: atom_id res chain seq x y z
N LYS A 1 -2.58 15.47 21.20
CA LYS A 1 -1.39 14.66 21.61
C LYS A 1 -1.91 13.26 21.94
N MET A 2 -1.29 12.22 21.38
CA MET A 2 -1.53 10.85 21.83
C MET A 2 -1.16 10.71 23.30
N SER A 3 -1.91 9.89 24.07
CA SER A 3 -1.48 9.56 25.43
C SER A 3 -0.21 8.70 25.34
N GLY A 4 0.72 8.83 26.30
CA GLY A 4 1.96 8.05 26.29
C GLY A 4 1.73 6.53 26.23
N ARG A 5 0.58 6.06 26.74
CA ARG A 5 0.17 4.64 26.65
C ARG A 5 -0.10 4.23 25.19
N ILE A 6 -0.86 5.01 24.44
CA ILE A 6 -1.15 4.73 23.02
C ILE A 6 0.14 4.74 22.20
N GLU A 7 1.04 5.70 22.44
CA GLU A 7 2.33 5.76 21.77
C GLU A 7 3.19 4.53 22.06
N ALA A 8 3.24 4.09 23.32
CA ALA A 8 3.96 2.89 23.71
C ALA A 8 3.35 1.61 23.11
N THR A 9 2.02 1.48 23.12
CA THR A 9 1.31 0.34 22.51
C THR A 9 1.54 0.32 20.99
N PHE A 10 1.54 1.49 20.34
CA PHE A 10 1.83 1.60 18.92
C PHE A 10 3.27 1.18 18.60
N ALA A 11 4.24 1.67 19.40
CA ALA A 11 5.65 1.31 19.22
C ALA A 11 5.90 -0.19 19.43
N LEU A 12 5.21 -0.82 20.39
CA LEU A 12 5.26 -2.27 20.59
C LEU A 12 4.75 -3.03 19.35
N GLY A 13 3.61 -2.63 18.81
CA GLY A 13 3.05 -3.22 17.59
C GLY A 13 4.01 -3.07 16.41
N ASP A 14 4.58 -1.89 16.20
CA ASP A 14 5.54 -1.61 15.12
C ASP A 14 6.84 -2.42 15.26
N LEU A 15 7.37 -2.53 16.46
CA LEU A 15 8.56 -3.35 16.76
C LEU A 15 8.28 -4.82 16.41
N THR A 16 7.14 -5.35 16.88
CA THR A 16 6.74 -6.73 16.62
C THR A 16 6.55 -7.00 15.13
N LEU A 17 6.00 -6.06 14.35
CA LEU A 17 5.91 -6.18 12.89
C LEU A 17 7.28 -6.13 12.20
N THR A 18 8.23 -5.35 12.72
CA THR A 18 9.60 -5.31 12.20
C THR A 18 10.31 -6.64 12.39
N GLU A 19 10.16 -7.26 13.57
CA GLU A 19 10.67 -8.60 13.85
C GLU A 19 10.01 -9.67 12.99
N LEU A 20 8.72 -9.50 12.64
CA LEU A 20 8.00 -10.37 11.72
C LEU A 20 8.68 -10.41 10.34
N GLY A 21 9.14 -9.25 9.85
CA GLY A 21 9.80 -9.11 8.54
C GLY A 21 11.13 -9.86 8.44
N SER A 22 11.77 -10.20 9.56
CA SER A 22 13.00 -11.00 9.57
C SER A 22 12.78 -12.50 9.35
N GLY A 23 11.52 -12.98 9.36
CA GLY A 23 11.15 -14.39 9.21
C GLY A 23 11.44 -15.24 10.48
N GLY A 24 11.20 -16.52 10.40
CA GLY A 24 11.52 -17.48 11.43
C GLY A 24 10.33 -18.09 12.16
N GLU A 25 10.61 -18.92 13.13
CA GLU A 25 9.60 -19.58 13.96
C GLU A 25 8.78 -18.54 14.76
N GLY A 26 7.48 -18.80 14.92
CA GLY A 26 6.59 -17.93 15.69
C GLY A 26 6.00 -16.74 14.95
N THR A 27 6.15 -16.69 13.62
CA THR A 27 5.64 -15.59 12.77
C THR A 27 4.16 -15.27 13.02
N LEU A 28 3.29 -16.30 13.13
CA LEU A 28 1.87 -16.10 13.45
C LEU A 28 1.64 -15.56 14.87
N GLY A 29 2.41 -16.02 15.84
CA GLY A 29 2.33 -15.50 17.21
C GLY A 29 2.69 -14.02 17.28
N ARG A 30 3.73 -13.60 16.54
CA ARG A 30 4.12 -12.18 16.43
C ARG A 30 3.06 -11.35 15.71
N LEU A 31 2.46 -11.85 14.62
CA LEU A 31 1.34 -11.16 13.98
C LEU A 31 0.19 -10.97 14.96
N THR A 32 -0.20 -12.03 15.67
CA THR A 32 -1.27 -11.95 16.66
C THR A 32 -0.94 -10.93 17.76
N GLN A 33 0.28 -10.91 18.26
CA GLN A 33 0.71 -9.92 19.27
C GLN A 33 0.63 -8.49 18.73
N ALA A 34 1.15 -8.24 17.52
CA ALA A 34 1.09 -6.93 16.90
C ALA A 34 -0.35 -6.48 16.63
N THR A 35 -1.19 -7.36 16.06
CA THR A 35 -2.59 -7.04 15.77
C THR A 35 -3.39 -6.78 17.04
N ASN A 36 -3.13 -7.51 18.13
CA ASN A 36 -3.77 -7.24 19.43
C ASN A 36 -3.42 -5.84 19.94
N ALA A 37 -2.14 -5.45 19.88
CA ALA A 37 -1.72 -4.11 20.26
C ALA A 37 -2.43 -3.01 19.44
N PHE A 38 -2.55 -3.19 18.14
CA PHE A 38 -3.28 -2.25 17.30
C PHE A 38 -4.79 -2.26 17.55
N HIS A 39 -5.39 -3.42 17.82
CA HIS A 39 -6.81 -3.50 18.19
C HIS A 39 -7.12 -2.79 19.51
N GLU A 40 -6.26 -2.84 20.51
CA GLU A 40 -6.42 -2.05 21.73
C GLU A 40 -6.52 -0.55 21.44
N ILE A 41 -5.66 -0.06 20.54
CA ILE A 41 -5.68 1.34 20.10
C ILE A 41 -6.99 1.68 19.39
N ILE A 42 -7.45 0.81 18.49
CA ILE A 42 -8.69 1.00 17.73
C ILE A 42 -9.90 1.04 18.67
N LEU A 43 -9.96 0.15 19.67
CA LEU A 43 -11.03 0.12 20.67
C LEU A 43 -11.06 1.39 21.53
N GLU A 44 -9.89 1.93 21.88
CA GLU A 44 -9.79 3.16 22.68
C GLU A 44 -10.14 4.42 21.86
N ARG A 45 -9.84 4.42 20.55
CA ARG A 45 -9.98 5.58 19.65
C ARG A 45 -10.52 5.19 18.28
N PRO A 46 -11.76 4.69 18.17
CA PRO A 46 -12.25 4.00 16.98
C PRO A 46 -12.40 4.87 15.72
N ALA A 47 -12.47 6.18 15.84
CA ALA A 47 -12.81 7.09 14.75
C ALA A 47 -11.81 8.26 14.62
N ASN A 48 -10.50 7.98 14.62
CA ASN A 48 -9.49 9.03 14.45
C ASN A 48 -8.27 8.56 13.65
N ALA A 49 -7.34 9.50 13.41
CA ALA A 49 -6.08 9.26 12.70
C ALA A 49 -5.25 8.09 13.24
N VAL A 50 -5.30 7.84 14.55
CA VAL A 50 -4.53 6.76 15.19
C VAL A 50 -5.13 5.40 14.86
N ALA A 51 -6.47 5.30 14.85
CA ALA A 51 -7.17 4.08 14.42
C ALA A 51 -6.92 3.80 12.93
N ALA A 52 -6.97 4.83 12.07
CA ALA A 52 -6.63 4.68 10.66
C ALA A 52 -5.22 4.11 10.47
N ARG A 53 -4.23 4.68 11.18
CA ARG A 53 -2.86 4.19 11.17
C ARG A 53 -2.74 2.75 11.69
N ALA A 54 -3.45 2.41 12.78
CA ALA A 54 -3.45 1.06 13.35
C ALA A 54 -4.02 0.04 12.36
N TRP A 55 -5.13 0.35 11.69
CA TRP A 55 -5.67 -0.51 10.62
C TRP A 55 -4.68 -0.68 9.46
N GLY A 56 -4.01 0.38 9.02
CA GLY A 56 -2.95 0.29 8.01
C GLY A 56 -1.83 -0.67 8.42
N ARG A 57 -1.38 -0.62 9.69
CA ARG A 57 -0.34 -1.52 10.22
C ARG A 57 -0.80 -2.97 10.34
N ILE A 58 -2.07 -3.21 10.69
CA ILE A 58 -2.66 -4.56 10.64
C ILE A 58 -2.62 -5.08 9.19
N GLY A 59 -2.97 -4.25 8.22
CA GLY A 59 -2.88 -4.57 6.80
C GLY A 59 -1.46 -4.96 6.37
N ASP A 60 -0.44 -4.20 6.79
CA ASP A 60 0.97 -4.48 6.50
C ASP A 60 1.39 -5.86 7.05
N GLY A 61 1.03 -6.16 8.28
CA GLY A 61 1.33 -7.46 8.91
C GLY A 61 0.67 -8.63 8.17
N CYS A 62 -0.60 -8.49 7.83
CA CYS A 62 -1.34 -9.51 7.07
C CYS A 62 -0.76 -9.68 5.65
N LEU A 63 -0.40 -8.59 4.97
CA LEU A 63 0.21 -8.62 3.64
C LEU A 63 1.59 -9.30 3.68
N LEU A 64 2.37 -9.08 4.73
CA LEU A 64 3.67 -9.72 4.91
C LEU A 64 3.53 -11.24 5.05
N ILE A 65 2.66 -11.71 5.96
CA ILE A 65 2.42 -13.14 6.18
C ILE A 65 1.78 -13.81 4.96
N SER A 66 1.01 -13.07 4.15
CA SER A 66 0.39 -13.63 2.95
C SER A 66 1.38 -14.16 1.92
N ARG A 67 2.68 -13.93 2.10
CA ARG A 67 3.74 -14.56 1.27
C ARG A 67 3.75 -16.08 1.45
N ASP A 68 3.58 -16.53 2.68
CA ASP A 68 3.61 -17.94 3.06
C ASP A 68 2.19 -18.50 3.24
N GLN A 69 1.23 -17.66 3.57
CA GLN A 69 -0.16 -18.00 3.85
C GLN A 69 -1.12 -17.09 3.05
N PRO A 70 -1.42 -17.42 1.78
CA PRO A 70 -2.23 -16.59 0.89
C PRO A 70 -3.61 -16.18 1.43
N GLY A 71 -4.21 -16.94 2.34
CA GLY A 71 -5.48 -16.61 2.99
C GLY A 71 -5.45 -15.27 3.74
N TYR A 72 -4.27 -14.77 4.16
CA TYR A 72 -4.15 -13.47 4.81
C TYR A 72 -4.32 -12.27 3.87
N LEU A 73 -4.39 -12.48 2.54
CA LEU A 73 -4.68 -11.40 1.59
C LEU A 73 -6.05 -10.77 1.83
N SER A 74 -7.07 -11.58 2.17
CA SER A 74 -8.40 -11.05 2.48
C SER A 74 -8.42 -10.19 3.76
N HIS A 75 -7.65 -10.60 4.78
CA HIS A 75 -7.51 -9.81 6.00
C HIS A 75 -6.74 -8.51 5.77
N ALA A 76 -5.71 -8.53 4.93
CA ALA A 76 -4.99 -7.32 4.54
C ALA A 76 -5.90 -6.35 3.79
N GLU A 77 -6.69 -6.85 2.83
CA GLU A 77 -7.66 -6.04 2.08
C GLU A 77 -8.67 -5.36 3.00
N ASP A 78 -9.28 -6.12 3.93
CA ASP A 78 -10.24 -5.61 4.90
C ASP A 78 -9.62 -4.52 5.80
N ALA A 79 -8.42 -4.76 6.31
CA ALA A 79 -7.71 -3.81 7.17
C ALA A 79 -7.38 -2.49 6.45
N TYR A 80 -6.86 -2.55 5.23
CA TYR A 80 -6.59 -1.33 4.46
C TYR A 80 -7.88 -0.57 4.10
N ARG A 81 -8.97 -1.27 3.76
CA ARG A 81 -10.28 -0.63 3.54
C ARG A 81 -10.80 0.08 4.78
N LYS A 82 -10.64 -0.52 5.97
CA LYS A 82 -10.98 0.11 7.26
C LYS A 82 -10.10 1.33 7.54
N SER A 83 -8.80 1.27 7.21
CA SER A 83 -7.92 2.44 7.32
C SER A 83 -8.42 3.57 6.41
N LEU A 84 -8.74 3.28 5.16
CA LEU A 84 -9.24 4.28 4.19
C LEU A 84 -10.64 4.81 4.53
N ALA A 85 -11.48 4.04 5.20
CA ALA A 85 -12.77 4.52 5.69
C ALA A 85 -12.63 5.62 6.78
N LEU A 86 -11.44 5.77 7.36
CA LEU A 86 -11.10 6.82 8.32
C LEU A 86 -10.19 7.90 7.68
N ALA A 87 -10.15 8.00 6.35
CA ALA A 87 -9.21 8.85 5.61
C ALA A 87 -9.32 10.33 5.98
N GLU A 88 -10.54 10.87 6.18
CA GLU A 88 -10.76 12.27 6.53
C GLU A 88 -10.02 12.71 7.81
N ALA A 89 -9.77 11.77 8.74
CA ALA A 89 -9.03 12.03 9.97
C ALA A 89 -7.55 11.66 9.86
N ALA A 90 -7.12 10.99 8.78
CA ALA A 90 -5.80 10.39 8.65
C ALA A 90 -4.81 11.31 7.93
N PRO A 91 -3.52 11.37 8.39
CA PRO A 91 -2.46 12.04 7.64
C PRO A 91 -2.28 11.46 6.24
N VAL A 92 -1.80 12.30 5.30
CA VAL A 92 -1.53 11.92 3.90
C VAL A 92 -0.68 10.66 3.78
N GLU A 93 0.32 10.49 4.65
CA GLU A 93 1.19 9.32 4.67
C GLU A 93 0.43 8.04 4.96
N VAL A 94 -0.51 8.07 5.90
CA VAL A 94 -1.35 6.92 6.27
C VAL A 94 -2.30 6.56 5.15
N GLN A 95 -2.91 7.56 4.51
CA GLN A 95 -3.77 7.37 3.34
C GLN A 95 -2.97 6.77 2.18
N SER A 96 -1.81 7.34 1.85
CA SER A 96 -0.92 6.87 0.78
C SER A 96 -0.45 5.44 1.02
N GLN A 97 -0.05 5.11 2.27
CA GLN A 97 0.32 3.76 2.68
C GLN A 97 -0.83 2.78 2.48
N SER A 98 -2.03 3.13 2.91
CA SER A 98 -3.20 2.25 2.85
C SER A 98 -3.67 2.02 1.41
N HIS A 99 -3.69 3.05 0.56
CA HIS A 99 -3.95 2.91 -0.87
C HIS A 99 -2.92 1.99 -1.53
N LEU A 100 -1.63 2.18 -1.27
CA LEU A 100 -0.58 1.38 -1.87
C LEU A 100 -0.59 -0.07 -1.35
N GLY A 101 -0.83 -0.27 -0.06
CA GLY A 101 -1.04 -1.58 0.55
C GLY A 101 -2.22 -2.34 -0.07
N LEU A 102 -3.34 -1.63 -0.30
CA LEU A 102 -4.51 -2.19 -0.98
C LEU A 102 -4.19 -2.53 -2.44
N ALA A 103 -3.44 -1.70 -3.16
CA ALA A 103 -2.98 -2.00 -4.52
C ALA A 103 -2.14 -3.29 -4.57
N TYR A 104 -1.18 -3.46 -3.67
CA TYR A 104 -0.39 -4.70 -3.55
C TYR A 104 -1.25 -5.91 -3.23
N THR A 105 -2.21 -5.76 -2.33
CA THR A 105 -3.09 -6.86 -1.91
C THR A 105 -3.98 -7.32 -3.06
N LEU A 106 -4.60 -6.39 -3.76
CA LEU A 106 -5.45 -6.66 -4.92
C LEU A 106 -4.64 -7.25 -6.08
N GLU A 107 -3.45 -6.75 -6.35
CA GLU A 107 -2.56 -7.29 -7.38
C GLU A 107 -2.19 -8.76 -7.09
N ARG A 108 -1.85 -9.07 -5.84
CA ARG A 108 -1.45 -10.43 -5.44
C ARG A 108 -2.61 -11.42 -5.41
N SER A 109 -3.81 -10.94 -5.10
CA SER A 109 -5.02 -11.77 -5.07
C SER A 109 -5.72 -11.86 -6.44
N ALA A 110 -5.19 -11.18 -7.47
CA ALA A 110 -5.77 -11.17 -8.81
C ALA A 110 -5.57 -12.53 -9.51
N ALA A 111 -6.59 -13.38 -9.43
CA ALA A 111 -6.63 -14.71 -10.04
C ALA A 111 -8.04 -15.07 -10.53
N GLY A 112 -8.15 -16.03 -11.43
CA GLY A 112 -9.43 -16.52 -11.96
C GLY A 112 -10.20 -15.47 -12.77
N VAL A 113 -11.51 -15.57 -12.73
CA VAL A 113 -12.42 -14.71 -13.54
C VAL A 113 -12.40 -13.24 -13.16
N ASP A 114 -12.08 -12.93 -11.92
CA ASP A 114 -12.06 -11.56 -11.39
C ASP A 114 -10.67 -10.92 -11.46
N ALA A 115 -9.68 -11.59 -12.05
CA ALA A 115 -8.29 -11.13 -12.07
C ALA A 115 -8.14 -9.73 -12.68
N GLU A 116 -8.78 -9.49 -13.82
CA GLU A 116 -8.72 -8.20 -14.51
C GLU A 116 -9.39 -7.08 -13.70
N ALA A 117 -10.55 -7.34 -13.11
CA ALA A 117 -11.25 -6.36 -12.27
C ALA A 117 -10.41 -5.99 -11.03
N ARG A 118 -9.78 -6.98 -10.38
CA ARG A 118 -8.88 -6.75 -9.25
C ARG A 118 -7.63 -5.97 -9.65
N LEU A 119 -7.03 -6.27 -10.82
CA LEU A 119 -5.88 -5.52 -11.33
C LEU A 119 -6.25 -4.08 -11.69
N ASN A 120 -7.42 -3.84 -12.29
CA ASN A 120 -7.89 -2.48 -12.56
C ASN A 120 -8.07 -1.70 -11.25
N SER A 121 -8.73 -2.27 -10.25
CA SER A 121 -8.86 -1.65 -8.93
C SER A 121 -7.49 -1.38 -8.28
N ALA A 122 -6.54 -2.31 -8.39
CA ALA A 122 -5.18 -2.12 -7.89
C ALA A 122 -4.46 -0.95 -8.59
N ALA A 123 -4.61 -0.84 -9.92
CA ALA A 123 -4.06 0.28 -10.69
C ALA A 123 -4.67 1.60 -10.25
N ASP A 124 -6.00 1.65 -10.03
CA ASP A 124 -6.70 2.86 -9.59
C ASP A 124 -6.19 3.36 -8.23
N HIS A 125 -5.99 2.45 -7.27
CA HIS A 125 -5.40 2.79 -5.96
C HIS A 125 -3.97 3.30 -6.08
N ALA A 126 -3.12 2.65 -6.86
CA ALA A 126 -1.74 3.11 -7.07
C ALA A 126 -1.71 4.47 -7.79
N MET A 127 -2.51 4.65 -8.84
CA MET A 127 -2.61 5.92 -9.56
C MET A 127 -3.24 7.04 -8.71
N ALA A 128 -4.16 6.71 -7.78
CA ALA A 128 -4.69 7.71 -6.84
C ALA A 128 -3.58 8.34 -5.99
N VAL A 129 -2.63 7.52 -5.51
CA VAL A 129 -1.46 8.05 -4.78
C VAL A 129 -0.52 8.80 -5.71
N PHE A 130 -0.21 8.24 -6.88
CA PHE A 130 0.73 8.87 -7.83
C PHE A 130 0.29 10.28 -8.23
N TYR A 131 -1.00 10.46 -8.55
CA TYR A 131 -1.57 11.74 -8.97
C TYR A 131 -2.12 12.59 -7.81
N GLY A 132 -2.02 12.11 -6.58
CA GLY A 132 -2.55 12.82 -5.40
C GLY A 132 -4.08 12.95 -5.38
N ARG A 133 -4.83 12.05 -6.05
CA ARG A 133 -6.30 12.13 -6.15
C ARG A 133 -7.04 11.85 -4.83
N HIS A 134 -6.31 11.34 -3.83
CA HIS A 134 -6.82 11.08 -2.48
C HIS A 134 -6.58 12.24 -1.51
N LEU A 135 -6.01 13.34 -1.99
CA LEU A 135 -5.60 14.48 -1.17
C LEU A 135 -6.67 15.55 -1.14
N GLU A 136 -6.70 16.29 -0.03
CA GLU A 136 -7.45 17.53 0.08
C GLU A 136 -6.70 18.72 -0.57
N ALA A 137 -7.42 19.83 -0.75
CA ALA A 137 -6.84 21.03 -1.36
C ALA A 137 -5.67 21.57 -0.51
N GLY A 138 -4.50 21.67 -1.12
CA GLY A 138 -3.28 22.16 -0.50
C GLY A 138 -2.34 21.06 0.04
N GLU A 139 -2.78 19.83 0.13
CA GLU A 139 -1.94 18.69 0.49
C GLU A 139 -1.07 18.22 -0.68
N LYS A 140 0.04 17.54 -0.36
CA LYS A 140 0.97 17.00 -1.37
C LYS A 140 1.43 15.61 -0.95
N VAL A 141 1.50 14.72 -1.93
CA VAL A 141 2.15 13.41 -1.75
C VAL A 141 3.66 13.62 -1.61
N SER A 142 4.30 12.93 -0.68
CA SER A 142 5.76 12.92 -0.61
C SER A 142 6.37 12.24 -1.86
N ALA A 143 7.58 12.64 -2.23
CA ALA A 143 8.32 12.04 -3.35
C ALA A 143 8.48 10.52 -3.19
N TYR A 144 8.61 10.05 -1.95
CA TYR A 144 8.68 8.62 -1.65
C TYR A 144 7.41 7.88 -2.09
N TRP A 145 6.24 8.30 -1.60
CA TRP A 145 4.97 7.64 -1.92
C TRP A 145 4.63 7.78 -3.40
N GLN A 146 4.88 8.94 -4.00
CA GLN A 146 4.66 9.17 -5.42
C GLN A 146 5.51 8.25 -6.30
N THR A 147 6.80 8.09 -5.96
CA THR A 147 7.70 7.20 -6.69
C THR A 147 7.29 5.74 -6.54
N GLN A 148 7.02 5.28 -5.31
CA GLN A 148 6.59 3.90 -5.05
C GLN A 148 5.30 3.55 -5.78
N SER A 149 4.30 4.42 -5.70
CA SER A 149 3.01 4.19 -6.36
C SER A 149 3.11 4.20 -7.88
N GLY A 150 3.95 5.05 -8.46
CA GLY A 150 4.21 5.05 -9.89
C GLY A 150 4.82 3.73 -10.38
N PHE A 151 5.80 3.18 -9.68
CA PHE A 151 6.37 1.86 -10.02
C PHE A 151 5.36 0.73 -9.87
N VAL A 152 4.51 0.77 -8.85
CA VAL A 152 3.44 -0.22 -8.66
C VAL A 152 2.43 -0.13 -9.78
N ALA A 153 1.99 1.08 -10.15
CA ALA A 153 1.04 1.30 -11.24
C ALA A 153 1.60 0.79 -12.58
N ILE A 154 2.86 1.09 -12.91
CA ILE A 154 3.52 0.60 -14.14
C ILE A 154 3.51 -0.94 -14.18
N ARG A 155 3.84 -1.62 -13.09
CA ARG A 155 3.85 -3.08 -13.02
C ARG A 155 2.45 -3.67 -13.20
N ILE A 156 1.42 -3.06 -12.61
CA ILE A 156 0.04 -3.52 -12.74
C ILE A 156 -0.47 -3.28 -14.16
N LEU A 157 -0.19 -2.13 -14.76
CA LEU A 157 -0.54 -1.82 -16.15
C LEU A 157 0.13 -2.78 -17.14
N GLU A 158 1.37 -3.19 -16.87
CA GLU A 158 2.04 -4.24 -17.65
C GLU A 158 1.28 -5.58 -17.58
N ARG A 159 0.82 -6.00 -16.41
CA ARG A 159 -0.01 -7.20 -16.24
C ARG A 159 -1.36 -7.10 -16.97
N LEU A 160 -1.93 -5.89 -17.03
CA LEU A 160 -3.14 -5.57 -17.76
C LEU A 160 -2.91 -5.41 -19.28
N LYS A 161 -1.66 -5.46 -19.75
CA LYS A 161 -1.25 -5.16 -21.14
C LYS A 161 -1.63 -3.74 -21.59
N ARG A 162 -1.81 -2.82 -20.65
CA ARG A 162 -2.09 -1.39 -20.90
C ARG A 162 -0.79 -0.62 -21.12
N TYR A 163 -0.02 -1.04 -22.14
CA TYR A 163 1.36 -0.58 -22.37
C TYR A 163 1.44 0.92 -22.67
N ARG A 164 0.49 1.51 -23.38
CA ARG A 164 0.48 2.96 -23.66
C ARG A 164 0.42 3.78 -22.37
N GLU A 165 -0.37 3.35 -21.41
CA GLU A 165 -0.48 4.02 -20.12
C GLU A 165 0.76 3.79 -19.27
N ALA A 166 1.34 2.60 -19.30
CA ALA A 166 2.60 2.30 -18.62
C ALA A 166 3.76 3.17 -19.15
N ILE A 167 3.83 3.39 -20.48
CA ILE A 167 4.78 4.33 -21.11
C ILE A 167 4.55 5.75 -20.59
N GLY A 168 3.30 6.22 -20.60
CA GLY A 168 2.96 7.56 -20.08
C GLY A 168 3.42 7.78 -18.63
N LEU A 169 3.24 6.76 -17.76
CA LEU A 169 3.73 6.82 -16.38
C LEU A 169 5.27 6.81 -16.30
N CYS A 170 5.96 6.04 -17.15
CA CYS A 170 7.43 6.08 -17.22
C CYS A 170 7.92 7.48 -17.59
N ASP A 171 7.30 8.11 -18.59
CA ASP A 171 7.66 9.45 -19.05
C ASP A 171 7.38 10.50 -17.94
N GLU A 172 6.27 10.38 -17.24
CA GLU A 172 5.90 11.30 -16.17
C GLU A 172 6.80 11.14 -14.93
N LEU A 173 7.11 9.91 -14.51
CA LEU A 173 8.09 9.66 -13.45
C LEU A 173 9.47 10.21 -13.80
N THR A 174 9.89 10.05 -15.06
CA THR A 174 11.19 10.59 -15.53
C THR A 174 11.19 12.12 -15.51
N ARG A 175 10.06 12.76 -15.86
CA ARG A 175 9.89 14.21 -15.81
C ARG A 175 9.95 14.75 -14.38
N LEU A 176 9.26 14.08 -13.44
CA LEU A 176 9.21 14.47 -12.04
C LEU A 176 10.52 14.17 -11.30
N TYR A 177 11.15 13.05 -11.63
CA TYR A 177 12.34 12.51 -10.97
C TYR A 177 13.41 12.12 -12.00
N PRO A 178 14.16 13.08 -12.57
CA PRO A 178 15.13 12.82 -13.65
C PRO A 178 16.17 11.75 -13.32
N GLY A 179 16.49 11.55 -12.04
CA GLY A 179 17.39 10.48 -11.59
C GLY A 179 16.90 9.06 -11.88
N LEU A 180 15.59 8.86 -12.15
CA LEU A 180 14.99 7.57 -12.48
C LEU A 180 15.08 7.23 -13.98
N LYS A 181 15.52 8.17 -14.84
CA LYS A 181 15.52 8.04 -16.31
C LYS A 181 16.13 6.72 -16.78
N ASN A 182 17.32 6.37 -16.30
CA ASN A 182 18.03 5.18 -16.75
C ASN A 182 17.32 3.88 -16.35
N GLY A 183 16.71 3.84 -15.16
CA GLY A 183 15.95 2.68 -14.68
C GLY A 183 14.62 2.47 -15.40
N LEU A 184 14.02 3.53 -15.95
CA LEU A 184 12.73 3.49 -16.64
C LEU A 184 12.88 3.31 -18.16
N ALA A 185 14.02 3.71 -18.74
CA ALA A 185 14.25 3.69 -20.19
C ALA A 185 14.04 2.29 -20.80
N ALA A 186 14.66 1.27 -20.23
CA ALA A 186 14.54 -0.11 -20.70
C ALA A 186 13.10 -0.64 -20.63
N ARG A 187 12.34 -0.27 -19.59
CA ARG A 187 10.92 -0.66 -19.47
C ARG A 187 10.08 0.04 -20.53
N ARG A 188 10.31 1.32 -20.73
CA ARG A 188 9.60 2.13 -21.72
C ARG A 188 9.82 1.59 -23.14
N GLU A 189 11.07 1.25 -23.50
CA GLU A 189 11.45 0.66 -24.79
C GLU A 189 10.72 -0.69 -24.99
N ARG A 190 10.82 -1.59 -24.02
CA ARG A 190 10.13 -2.89 -24.06
C ARG A 190 8.62 -2.75 -24.24
N PHE A 191 7.97 -1.78 -23.58
CA PHE A 191 6.55 -1.54 -23.76
C PHE A 191 6.22 -0.99 -25.15
N GLY A 192 7.15 -0.21 -25.76
CA GLY A 192 7.03 0.24 -27.14
C GLY A 192 7.01 -0.92 -28.13
N GLU A 193 7.95 -1.87 -27.97
CA GLU A 193 8.03 -3.09 -28.80
C GLU A 193 6.77 -3.99 -28.68
N LEU A 194 6.09 -3.99 -27.53
CA LEU A 194 4.87 -4.76 -27.31
C LEU A 194 3.60 -4.10 -27.88
N LEU A 195 3.70 -2.88 -28.43
CA LEU A 195 2.62 -2.15 -29.09
C LEU A 195 2.66 -2.28 -30.63
N GLU A 196 3.80 -2.73 -31.18
CA GLU A 196 4.01 -3.01 -32.60
C GLU A 196 3.44 -4.40 -32.98
#